data_bc34897adef19c8525ff095e85ce5f7d
#
_entry.id   bc34897adef19c8525ff095e85ce5f7d
#
_cell.length_a   1.000
_cell.length_b   1.000
_cell.length_c   1.000
_cell.angle_alpha   90.00
_cell.angle_beta   90.00
_cell.angle_gamma   90.00
#
_symmetry.space_group_name_H-M   'P 1'
#
loop_
_entity.id
_entity.type
_entity.pdbx_description
1 polymer ?
#
loop_
_entity_poly.entity_id
_entity_poly.type
_entity_poly.pdbx_seq_one_letter_code
_entity_poly.pdbx_strand_id
1 'polypeptide(L)'
;MSKTTITMPAAAATAERAEDVDRYQGIKQYSLAQILAVCAAAAIPMGILAWIVAPAFQDSFSGQGIVPLTKALLIVLTAGLLWQCVLGVSLVWREQHTLRWSVVRDVLWLRSPRSPSTGRIGGHLWLMVIPLMLLFALGGLVPTFSIPKDRDLATWIGTEAGKDFMQGNWVWYSVILLLFLLNILGEELLFRGVLLPRMRRTFGRRDWLVNAVLFTVYHLHEPWLMPGTFVCDTLAYVYPSRRYQSTWIGIIVHGGQTLFFGALLLALVLR
;
A
#
# COMPACT_ATOMS: atom_id res chain seq x y z
N MET A 1 -18.44 -38.42 -17.90
CA MET A 1 -18.29 -37.24 -17.03
C MET A 1 -18.78 -35.98 -17.80
N SER A 2 -20.02 -35.58 -17.57
CA SER A 2 -20.64 -34.42 -18.26
C SER A 2 -20.13 -33.15 -17.65
N LYS A 3 -19.50 -32.26 -18.43
CA LYS A 3 -19.11 -30.92 -18.02
C LYS A 3 -20.36 -30.04 -18.04
N THR A 4 -20.94 -29.78 -16.87
CA THR A 4 -22.01 -28.80 -16.73
C THR A 4 -21.39 -27.41 -16.88
N THR A 5 -21.49 -26.83 -18.08
CA THR A 5 -21.14 -25.44 -18.34
C THR A 5 -22.26 -24.58 -17.76
N ILE A 6 -22.02 -23.94 -16.62
CA ILE A 6 -22.96 -22.96 -16.04
C ILE A 6 -22.88 -21.71 -16.91
N THR A 7 -23.79 -21.59 -17.87
CA THR A 7 -23.98 -20.36 -18.65
C THR A 7 -24.80 -19.37 -17.81
N MET A 8 -24.21 -18.23 -17.46
CA MET A 8 -24.97 -17.13 -16.85
C MET A 8 -26.04 -16.64 -17.82
N PRO A 9 -27.24 -16.26 -17.33
CA PRO A 9 -28.29 -15.68 -18.16
C PRO A 9 -27.79 -14.41 -18.87
N ALA A 10 -28.10 -14.25 -20.15
CA ALA A 10 -27.65 -13.13 -20.98
C ALA A 10 -28.00 -11.74 -20.37
N ALA A 11 -29.12 -11.64 -19.67
CA ALA A 11 -29.53 -10.43 -18.96
C ALA A 11 -28.59 -10.07 -17.80
N ALA A 12 -28.08 -11.05 -17.06
CA ALA A 12 -27.11 -10.83 -15.98
C ALA A 12 -25.75 -10.39 -16.53
N ALA A 13 -25.32 -10.98 -17.66
CA ALA A 13 -24.09 -10.57 -18.34
C ALA A 13 -24.19 -9.15 -18.94
N THR A 14 -25.38 -8.74 -19.39
CA THR A 14 -25.61 -7.40 -19.94
C THR A 14 -25.66 -6.35 -18.83
N ALA A 15 -26.33 -6.66 -17.70
CA ALA A 15 -26.37 -5.80 -16.53
C ALA A 15 -24.96 -5.62 -15.89
N GLU A 16 -24.19 -6.71 -15.81
CA GLU A 16 -22.80 -6.66 -15.31
C GLU A 16 -21.89 -5.82 -16.22
N ARG A 17 -22.08 -5.88 -17.55
CA ARG A 17 -21.34 -5.02 -18.51
C ARG A 17 -21.73 -3.55 -18.39
N ALA A 18 -23.02 -3.24 -18.26
CA ALA A 18 -23.49 -1.86 -18.10
C ALA A 18 -22.98 -1.25 -16.79
N GLU A 19 -22.98 -2.02 -15.71
CA GLU A 19 -22.47 -1.60 -14.41
C GLU A 19 -20.94 -1.42 -14.39
N ASP A 20 -20.19 -2.28 -15.11
CA ASP A 20 -18.73 -2.13 -15.29
C ASP A 20 -18.39 -0.87 -16.11
N VAL A 21 -19.18 -0.52 -17.13
CA VAL A 21 -18.95 0.69 -17.95
C VAL A 21 -19.10 1.97 -17.10
N ASP A 22 -20.14 2.05 -16.26
CA ASP A 22 -20.38 3.22 -15.40
C ASP A 22 -19.25 3.43 -14.36
N ARG A 23 -18.66 2.36 -13.87
CA ARG A 23 -17.65 2.38 -12.79
C ARG A 23 -16.29 2.92 -13.20
N TYR A 24 -15.91 2.78 -14.46
CA TYR A 24 -14.63 3.22 -15.02
C TYR A 24 -14.76 4.44 -15.93
N GLN A 25 -15.97 5.02 -16.02
CA GLN A 25 -16.22 6.19 -16.82
C GLN A 25 -15.36 7.37 -16.37
N GLY A 26 -14.66 7.99 -17.31
CA GLY A 26 -13.73 9.11 -17.04
C GLY A 26 -12.36 8.70 -16.51
N ILE A 27 -12.10 7.40 -16.26
CA ILE A 27 -10.78 6.92 -15.84
C ILE A 27 -10.02 6.38 -17.06
N LYS A 28 -8.91 7.03 -17.41
CA LYS A 28 -8.01 6.58 -18.47
C LYS A 28 -7.49 5.17 -18.17
N GLN A 29 -7.59 4.25 -19.12
CA GLN A 29 -7.06 2.91 -18.95
C GLN A 29 -5.62 2.83 -19.45
N TYR A 30 -4.76 2.15 -18.70
CA TYR A 30 -3.34 2.01 -19.01
C TYR A 30 -3.07 0.75 -19.84
N SER A 31 -2.09 0.87 -20.74
CA SER A 31 -1.45 -0.27 -21.40
C SER A 31 -0.53 -1.00 -20.41
N LEU A 32 -0.14 -2.25 -20.74
CA LEU A 32 0.83 -3.01 -19.93
C LEU A 32 2.13 -2.21 -19.73
N ALA A 33 2.66 -1.57 -20.78
CA ALA A 33 3.88 -0.78 -20.67
C ALA A 33 3.73 0.40 -19.71
N GLN A 34 2.57 1.09 -19.70
CA GLN A 34 2.31 2.18 -18.77
C GLN A 34 2.21 1.68 -17.32
N ILE A 35 1.55 0.54 -17.09
CA ILE A 35 1.43 -0.06 -15.75
C ILE A 35 2.81 -0.43 -15.22
N LEU A 36 3.63 -1.12 -16.03
CA LEU A 36 4.97 -1.50 -15.65
C LEU A 36 5.88 -0.28 -15.45
N ALA A 37 5.76 0.76 -16.28
CA ALA A 37 6.53 1.99 -16.12
C ALA A 37 6.22 2.72 -14.80
N VAL A 38 4.94 2.80 -14.41
CA VAL A 38 4.54 3.40 -13.12
C VAL A 38 5.06 2.56 -11.95
N CYS A 39 4.92 1.23 -12.04
CA CYS A 39 5.43 0.32 -11.01
C CYS A 39 6.96 0.43 -10.89
N ALA A 40 7.69 0.46 -12.01
CA ALA A 40 9.15 0.62 -12.02
C ALA A 40 9.59 1.98 -11.47
N ALA A 41 8.84 3.06 -11.79
CA ALA A 41 9.11 4.39 -11.25
C ALA A 41 8.91 4.49 -9.73
N ALA A 42 8.11 3.59 -9.14
CA ALA A 42 8.00 3.46 -7.69
C ALA A 42 9.07 2.52 -7.11
N ALA A 43 9.20 1.31 -7.67
CA ALA A 43 10.02 0.23 -7.10
C ALA A 43 11.54 0.46 -7.26
N ILE A 44 11.99 0.94 -8.43
CA ILE A 44 13.43 1.12 -8.68
C ILE A 44 14.06 2.15 -7.73
N PRO A 45 13.48 3.37 -7.57
CA PRO A 45 14.03 4.32 -6.59
C PRO A 45 14.06 3.76 -5.17
N MET A 46 13.01 3.07 -4.72
CA MET A 46 12.97 2.45 -3.38
C MET A 46 14.09 1.43 -3.22
N GLY A 47 14.30 0.55 -4.19
CA GLY A 47 15.39 -0.42 -4.18
C GLY A 47 16.78 0.26 -4.12
N ILE A 48 17.02 1.28 -4.95
CA ILE A 48 18.27 2.06 -4.95
C ILE A 48 18.48 2.73 -3.58
N LEU A 49 17.44 3.36 -3.05
CA LEU A 49 17.50 4.03 -1.74
C LEU A 49 17.82 3.05 -0.62
N ALA A 50 17.17 1.88 -0.57
CA ALA A 50 17.35 0.90 0.47
C ALA A 50 18.70 0.17 0.42
N TRP A 51 19.16 -0.20 -0.79
CA TRP A 51 20.29 -1.12 -0.96
C TRP A 51 21.59 -0.44 -1.33
N ILE A 52 21.55 0.80 -1.85
CA ILE A 52 22.74 1.54 -2.28
C ILE A 52 22.92 2.82 -1.45
N VAL A 53 21.89 3.68 -1.42
CA VAL A 53 22.00 5.01 -0.81
C VAL A 53 22.08 4.91 0.72
N ALA A 54 21.20 4.12 1.37
CA ALA A 54 21.22 4.01 2.81
C ALA A 54 22.55 3.48 3.37
N PRO A 55 23.12 2.38 2.83
CA PRO A 55 24.45 1.92 3.26
C PRO A 55 25.56 2.96 3.01
N ALA A 56 25.55 3.66 1.88
CA ALA A 56 26.55 4.69 1.58
C ALA A 56 26.39 5.94 2.47
N PHE A 57 25.19 6.17 3.00
CA PHE A 57 24.88 7.36 3.81
C PHE A 57 24.94 7.10 5.33
N GLN A 58 25.01 5.84 5.76
CA GLN A 58 24.97 5.47 7.19
C GLN A 58 26.07 6.11 8.02
N ASP A 59 27.29 6.31 7.47
CA ASP A 59 28.43 6.89 8.19
C ASP A 59 28.21 8.37 8.56
N SER A 60 27.19 9.01 7.99
CA SER A 60 26.77 10.37 8.39
C SER A 60 26.03 10.40 9.73
N PHE A 61 25.66 9.23 10.28
CA PHE A 61 24.92 9.12 11.53
C PHE A 61 25.74 8.50 12.64
N SER A 62 25.68 9.10 13.81
CA SER A 62 26.25 8.54 15.04
C SER A 62 25.38 7.39 15.57
N GLY A 63 26.02 6.42 16.22
CA GLY A 63 25.38 5.28 16.87
C GLY A 63 26.27 4.03 16.83
N GLN A 64 25.78 2.98 17.47
CA GLN A 64 26.45 1.67 17.46
C GLN A 64 25.53 0.61 16.83
N GLY A 65 26.14 -0.48 16.35
CA GLY A 65 25.39 -1.60 15.79
C GLY A 65 24.55 -1.18 14.57
N ILE A 66 23.25 -1.44 14.60
CA ILE A 66 22.34 -1.16 13.47
C ILE A 66 21.87 0.30 13.42
N VAL A 67 22.13 1.12 14.43
CA VAL A 67 21.59 2.47 14.57
C VAL A 67 21.92 3.39 13.38
N PRO A 68 23.17 3.48 12.90
CA PRO A 68 23.49 4.34 11.76
C PRO A 68 22.72 3.96 10.49
N LEU A 69 22.69 2.67 10.14
CA LEU A 69 21.94 2.19 8.96
C LEU A 69 20.45 2.38 9.13
N THR A 70 19.89 2.14 10.33
CA THR A 70 18.48 2.39 10.63
C THR A 70 18.11 3.85 10.39
N LYS A 71 18.91 4.80 10.90
CA LYS A 71 18.68 6.24 10.69
C LYS A 71 18.73 6.60 9.19
N ALA A 72 19.72 6.07 8.47
CA ALA A 72 19.82 6.27 7.02
C ALA A 72 18.59 5.72 6.29
N LEU A 73 18.17 4.48 6.60
CA LEU A 73 16.98 3.86 6.02
C LEU A 73 15.71 4.69 6.28
N LEU A 74 15.48 5.11 7.52
CA LEU A 74 14.32 5.93 7.87
C LEU A 74 14.25 7.21 7.02
N ILE A 75 15.37 7.89 6.83
CA ILE A 75 15.41 9.14 6.01
C ILE A 75 15.19 8.83 4.53
N VAL A 76 15.96 7.91 3.96
CA VAL A 76 15.92 7.69 2.50
C VAL A 76 14.61 7.01 2.06
N LEU A 77 14.05 6.10 2.87
CA LEU A 77 12.76 5.49 2.55
C LEU A 77 11.62 6.49 2.70
N THR A 78 11.68 7.38 3.70
CA THR A 78 10.72 8.49 3.80
C THR A 78 10.74 9.36 2.54
N ALA A 79 11.92 9.68 2.01
CA ALA A 79 12.05 10.41 0.74
C ALA A 79 11.50 9.62 -0.45
N GLY A 80 11.73 8.31 -0.49
CA GLY A 80 11.16 7.41 -1.52
C GLY A 80 9.63 7.34 -1.48
N LEU A 81 9.02 7.32 -0.29
CA LEU A 81 7.57 7.35 -0.12
C LEU A 81 6.98 8.71 -0.50
N LEU A 82 7.66 9.81 -0.15
CA LEU A 82 7.28 11.14 -0.63
C LEU A 82 7.31 11.21 -2.16
N TRP A 83 8.33 10.63 -2.79
CA TRP A 83 8.40 10.50 -4.25
C TRP A 83 7.17 9.80 -4.83
N GLN A 84 6.67 8.73 -4.20
CA GLN A 84 5.45 8.04 -4.66
C GLN A 84 4.21 8.93 -4.56
N CYS A 85 4.09 9.72 -3.51
CA CYS A 85 3.03 10.73 -3.41
C CYS A 85 3.11 11.73 -4.57
N VAL A 86 4.32 12.26 -4.86
CA VAL A 86 4.55 13.18 -5.97
C VAL A 86 4.24 12.51 -7.31
N LEU A 87 4.66 11.26 -7.51
CA LEU A 87 4.37 10.48 -8.71
C LEU A 87 2.87 10.31 -8.92
N GLY A 88 2.13 9.90 -7.87
CA GLY A 88 0.68 9.74 -7.92
C GLY A 88 -0.06 11.02 -8.26
N VAL A 89 0.27 12.12 -7.60
CA VAL A 89 -0.31 13.46 -7.87
C VAL A 89 0.03 13.92 -9.29
N SER A 90 1.27 13.71 -9.74
CA SER A 90 1.72 14.11 -11.09
C SER A 90 0.98 13.34 -12.19
N LEU A 91 0.74 12.04 -11.99
CA LEU A 91 -0.02 11.21 -12.92
C LEU A 91 -1.47 11.68 -13.03
N VAL A 92 -2.12 11.97 -11.89
CA VAL A 92 -3.49 12.49 -11.87
C VAL A 92 -3.56 13.86 -12.56
N TRP A 93 -2.64 14.77 -12.22
CA TRP A 93 -2.60 16.09 -12.84
C TRP A 93 -2.38 16.01 -14.37
N ARG A 94 -1.46 15.16 -14.81
CA ARG A 94 -1.18 14.96 -16.24
C ARG A 94 -2.39 14.41 -17.01
N GLU A 95 -3.23 13.61 -16.37
CA GLU A 95 -4.41 13.02 -17.01
C GLU A 95 -5.63 13.93 -16.99
N GLN A 96 -5.85 14.61 -15.86
CA GLN A 96 -7.07 15.36 -15.60
C GLN A 96 -6.91 16.87 -15.83
N HIS A 97 -5.65 17.35 -15.98
CA HIS A 97 -5.30 18.78 -16.06
C HIS A 97 -5.89 19.62 -14.92
N THR A 98 -6.27 18.98 -13.81
CA THR A 98 -6.82 19.60 -12.61
C THR A 98 -6.58 18.74 -11.38
N LEU A 99 -6.43 19.39 -10.21
CA LEU A 99 -6.40 18.75 -8.90
C LEU A 99 -7.62 19.13 -8.05
N ARG A 100 -8.73 19.52 -8.69
CA ARG A 100 -9.99 19.75 -7.96
C ARG A 100 -10.39 18.48 -7.22
N TRP A 101 -10.70 18.61 -5.93
CA TRP A 101 -10.99 17.47 -5.06
C TRP A 101 -12.08 16.55 -5.60
N SER A 102 -13.14 17.10 -6.19
CA SER A 102 -14.21 16.28 -6.80
C SER A 102 -13.69 15.33 -7.87
N VAL A 103 -12.75 15.80 -8.72
CA VAL A 103 -12.14 14.98 -9.77
C VAL A 103 -11.16 13.98 -9.17
N VAL A 104 -10.23 14.44 -8.32
CA VAL A 104 -9.23 13.58 -7.67
C VAL A 104 -9.90 12.45 -6.89
N ARG A 105 -10.91 12.78 -6.10
CA ARG A 105 -11.71 11.81 -5.34
C ARG A 105 -12.26 10.69 -6.22
N ASP A 106 -12.81 11.04 -7.37
CA ASP A 106 -13.50 10.09 -8.23
C ASP A 106 -12.51 9.22 -9.04
N VAL A 107 -11.44 9.80 -9.59
CA VAL A 107 -10.44 9.04 -10.38
C VAL A 107 -9.49 8.19 -9.54
N LEU A 108 -9.34 8.48 -8.24
CA LEU A 108 -8.57 7.71 -7.27
C LEU A 108 -9.43 6.80 -6.39
N TRP A 109 -10.73 6.69 -6.66
CA TRP A 109 -11.68 5.94 -5.82
C TRP A 109 -11.63 6.34 -4.33
N LEU A 110 -11.32 7.60 -4.03
CA LEU A 110 -11.38 8.17 -2.67
C LEU A 110 -12.83 8.47 -2.29
N ARG A 111 -13.67 7.46 -2.38
CA ARG A 111 -15.11 7.50 -2.10
C ARG A 111 -15.50 6.35 -1.17
N SER A 112 -16.64 6.48 -0.51
CA SER A 112 -17.17 5.44 0.36
C SER A 112 -17.35 4.12 -0.39
N PRO A 113 -17.13 2.97 0.27
CA PRO A 113 -17.30 1.66 -0.34
C PRO A 113 -18.71 1.49 -0.90
N ARG A 114 -18.83 0.90 -2.09
CA ARG A 114 -20.10 0.60 -2.73
C ARG A 114 -20.31 -0.91 -2.81
N SER A 115 -21.45 -1.38 -2.33
CA SER A 115 -21.81 -2.79 -2.45
C SER A 115 -22.07 -3.16 -3.91
N PRO A 116 -21.38 -4.17 -4.45
CA PRO A 116 -21.58 -4.57 -5.84
C PRO A 116 -22.89 -5.32 -6.08
N SER A 117 -23.52 -5.85 -5.04
CA SER A 117 -24.80 -6.59 -5.16
C SER A 117 -26.01 -5.71 -4.96
N THR A 118 -25.92 -4.66 -4.12
CA THR A 118 -27.08 -3.82 -3.77
C THR A 118 -26.94 -2.37 -4.22
N GLY A 119 -25.75 -1.96 -4.70
CA GLY A 119 -25.45 -0.56 -5.04
C GLY A 119 -25.36 0.39 -3.83
N ARG A 120 -25.63 -0.08 -2.61
CA ARG A 120 -25.58 0.75 -1.39
C ARG A 120 -24.17 1.31 -1.16
N ILE A 121 -24.10 2.56 -0.70
CA ILE A 121 -22.83 3.28 -0.47
C ILE A 121 -22.65 3.57 1.02
N GLY A 122 -21.48 3.26 1.55
CA GLY A 122 -21.10 3.56 2.94
C GLY A 122 -21.92 2.79 3.98
N GLY A 123 -22.25 3.47 5.09
CA GLY A 123 -23.01 2.88 6.19
C GLY A 123 -22.31 1.67 6.80
N HIS A 124 -23.06 0.57 7.02
CA HIS A 124 -22.54 -0.67 7.61
C HIS A 124 -21.43 -1.34 6.80
N LEU A 125 -21.23 -0.97 5.52
CA LEU A 125 -20.11 -1.49 4.72
C LEU A 125 -18.75 -1.12 5.33
N TRP A 126 -18.67 -0.04 6.10
CA TRP A 126 -17.44 0.33 6.80
C TRP A 126 -17.06 -0.66 7.91
N LEU A 127 -17.99 -1.43 8.44
CA LEU A 127 -17.70 -2.43 9.47
C LEU A 127 -16.79 -3.55 8.95
N MET A 128 -16.72 -3.74 7.62
CA MET A 128 -15.81 -4.72 7.02
C MET A 128 -14.32 -4.42 7.31
N VAL A 129 -13.96 -3.16 7.57
CA VAL A 129 -12.55 -2.82 7.83
C VAL A 129 -12.03 -3.51 9.09
N ILE A 130 -12.88 -3.81 10.07
CA ILE A 130 -12.49 -4.47 11.32
C ILE A 130 -11.91 -5.88 11.06
N PRO A 131 -12.66 -6.83 10.46
CA PRO A 131 -12.10 -8.15 10.14
C PRO A 131 -10.96 -8.08 9.11
N LEU A 132 -10.94 -7.08 8.22
CA LEU A 132 -9.84 -6.90 7.27
C LEU A 132 -8.55 -6.43 7.98
N MET A 133 -8.64 -5.57 9.00
CA MET A 133 -7.49 -5.19 9.83
C MET A 133 -6.95 -6.39 10.63
N LEU A 134 -7.82 -7.24 11.14
CA LEU A 134 -7.41 -8.48 11.80
C LEU A 134 -6.70 -9.42 10.82
N LEU A 135 -7.24 -9.57 9.61
CA LEU A 135 -6.61 -10.38 8.56
C LEU A 135 -5.23 -9.82 8.18
N PHE A 136 -5.11 -8.50 8.05
CA PHE A 136 -3.85 -7.83 7.77
C PHE A 136 -2.81 -8.09 8.89
N ALA A 137 -3.22 -8.02 10.15
CA ALA A 137 -2.35 -8.30 11.29
C ALA A 137 -1.80 -9.75 11.29
N LEU A 138 -2.49 -10.71 10.65
CA LEU A 138 -1.99 -12.08 10.50
C LEU A 138 -0.82 -12.19 9.53
N GLY A 139 -0.50 -11.14 8.78
CA GLY A 139 0.66 -11.11 7.85
C GLY A 139 1.98 -11.44 8.54
N GLY A 140 2.15 -11.05 9.80
CA GLY A 140 3.31 -11.40 10.61
C GLY A 140 3.45 -12.90 10.94
N LEU A 141 2.41 -13.70 10.73
CA LEU A 141 2.44 -15.15 10.93
C LEU A 141 2.80 -15.92 9.65
N VAL A 142 2.85 -15.23 8.51
CA VAL A 142 3.23 -15.87 7.23
C VAL A 142 4.74 -16.13 7.26
N PRO A 143 5.19 -17.37 6.98
CA PRO A 143 6.61 -17.67 6.88
C PRO A 143 7.29 -16.74 5.87
N THR A 144 8.43 -16.20 6.26
CA THR A 144 9.15 -15.20 5.45
C THR A 144 10.63 -15.57 5.26
N PHE A 145 11.32 -14.80 4.43
CA PHE A 145 12.76 -14.88 4.27
C PHE A 145 13.48 -14.36 5.51
N SER A 146 14.71 -14.83 5.74
CA SER A 146 15.52 -14.31 6.83
C SER A 146 15.77 -12.81 6.70
N ILE A 147 15.48 -12.06 7.76
CA ILE A 147 15.78 -10.63 7.83
C ILE A 147 17.28 -10.47 8.13
N PRO A 148 18.05 -9.68 7.36
CA PRO A 148 19.43 -9.36 7.71
C PRO A 148 19.49 -8.69 9.09
N LYS A 149 20.44 -9.12 9.93
CA LYS A 149 20.54 -8.64 11.33
C LYS A 149 20.67 -7.13 11.46
N ASP A 150 21.34 -6.50 10.49
CA ASP A 150 21.54 -5.06 10.40
C ASP A 150 20.29 -4.29 9.92
N ARG A 151 19.24 -5.01 9.51
CA ARG A 151 17.95 -4.46 9.02
C ARG A 151 16.74 -4.90 9.83
N ASP A 152 16.93 -5.72 10.85
CA ASP A 152 15.87 -6.21 11.72
C ASP A 152 15.54 -5.19 12.83
N LEU A 153 14.97 -4.08 12.41
CA LEU A 153 14.53 -3.01 13.31
C LEU A 153 13.48 -3.50 14.33
N ALA A 154 12.60 -4.39 13.90
CA ALA A 154 11.52 -4.87 14.76
C ALA A 154 12.06 -5.66 15.95
N THR A 155 13.01 -6.58 15.72
CA THR A 155 13.68 -7.31 16.80
C THR A 155 14.56 -6.37 17.63
N TRP A 156 15.31 -5.47 16.98
CA TRP A 156 16.20 -4.56 17.69
C TRP A 156 15.46 -3.60 18.63
N ILE A 157 14.34 -3.00 18.20
CA ILE A 157 13.54 -2.08 19.03
C ILE A 157 13.02 -2.77 20.30
N GLY A 158 12.85 -4.10 20.29
CA GLY A 158 12.48 -4.91 21.43
C GLY A 158 13.62 -5.12 22.46
N THR A 159 14.87 -4.88 22.07
CA THR A 159 16.02 -4.95 22.99
C THR A 159 16.10 -3.75 23.91
N GLU A 160 16.86 -3.84 25.02
CA GLU A 160 17.07 -2.68 25.92
C GLU A 160 17.73 -1.53 25.16
N ALA A 161 18.73 -1.81 24.31
CA ALA A 161 19.37 -0.77 23.49
C ALA A 161 18.41 -0.05 22.54
N GLY A 162 17.45 -0.76 21.97
CA GLY A 162 16.40 -0.16 21.11
C GLY A 162 15.40 0.67 21.91
N LYS A 163 15.01 0.20 23.08
CA LYS A 163 14.13 0.93 24.01
C LYS A 163 14.80 2.21 24.52
N ASP A 164 16.07 2.12 24.93
CA ASP A 164 16.86 3.27 25.38
C ASP A 164 17.08 4.29 24.26
N PHE A 165 17.25 3.83 23.01
CA PHE A 165 17.32 4.72 21.85
C PHE A 165 16.01 5.51 21.66
N MET A 166 14.86 4.90 21.92
CA MET A 166 13.56 5.56 21.75
C MET A 166 13.18 6.46 22.92
N GLN A 167 13.66 6.20 24.13
CA GLN A 167 13.33 6.96 25.34
C GLN A 167 13.66 8.45 25.18
N GLY A 168 12.64 9.30 25.28
CA GLY A 168 12.76 10.78 25.10
C GLY A 168 13.12 11.22 23.67
N ASN A 169 13.21 10.30 22.72
CA ASN A 169 13.70 10.60 21.36
C ASN A 169 12.56 11.02 20.40
N TRP A 170 12.00 12.18 20.65
CA TRP A 170 10.89 12.74 19.86
C TRP A 170 11.25 12.98 18.39
N VAL A 171 12.53 13.24 18.08
CA VAL A 171 12.96 13.46 16.70
C VAL A 171 12.78 12.20 15.86
N TRP A 172 13.35 11.07 16.30
CA TRP A 172 13.23 9.82 15.54
C TRP A 172 11.82 9.24 15.59
N TYR A 173 11.07 9.44 16.67
CA TYR A 173 9.66 9.13 16.71
C TYR A 173 8.87 9.88 15.62
N SER A 174 9.12 11.20 15.47
CA SER A 174 8.47 12.02 14.45
C SER A 174 8.85 11.58 13.03
N VAL A 175 10.12 11.21 12.79
CA VAL A 175 10.57 10.68 11.49
C VAL A 175 9.86 9.37 11.17
N ILE A 176 9.74 8.45 12.14
CA ILE A 176 9.05 7.16 11.95
C ILE A 176 7.55 7.39 11.69
N LEU A 177 6.91 8.30 12.40
CA LEU A 177 5.50 8.63 12.15
C LEU A 177 5.29 9.23 10.75
N LEU A 178 6.21 10.10 10.31
CA LEU A 178 6.17 10.66 8.96
C LEU A 178 6.35 9.56 7.90
N LEU A 179 7.31 8.64 8.11
CA LEU A 179 7.49 7.48 7.25
C LEU A 179 6.20 6.67 7.16
N PHE A 180 5.58 6.32 8.28
CA PHE A 180 4.34 5.55 8.33
C PHE A 180 3.19 6.28 7.63
N LEU A 181 3.05 7.59 7.81
CA LEU A 181 2.03 8.38 7.14
C LEU A 181 2.23 8.38 5.63
N LEU A 182 3.46 8.63 5.18
CA LEU A 182 3.80 8.63 3.75
C LEU A 182 3.72 7.23 3.14
N ASN A 183 4.00 6.17 3.92
CA ASN A 183 3.81 4.79 3.50
C ASN A 183 2.35 4.55 3.09
N ILE A 184 1.40 4.85 3.98
CA ILE A 184 -0.02 4.69 3.67
C ILE A 184 -0.42 5.55 2.47
N LEU A 185 -0.08 6.84 2.50
CA LEU A 185 -0.51 7.77 1.45
C LEU A 185 0.18 7.47 0.12
N GLY A 186 1.50 7.24 0.12
CA GLY A 186 2.26 6.96 -1.10
C GLY A 186 1.81 5.65 -1.75
N GLU A 187 1.76 4.59 -0.98
CA GLU A 187 1.47 3.26 -1.50
C GLU A 187 -0.01 3.09 -1.88
N GLU A 188 -0.94 3.45 -0.98
CA GLU A 188 -2.36 3.24 -1.27
C GLU A 188 -2.87 4.17 -2.38
N LEU A 189 -2.44 5.45 -2.40
CA LEU A 189 -2.84 6.34 -3.48
C LEU A 189 -2.25 5.90 -4.83
N LEU A 190 -1.00 5.41 -4.85
CA LEU A 190 -0.38 4.97 -6.09
C LEU A 190 -0.93 3.61 -6.58
N PHE A 191 -0.94 2.60 -5.72
CA PHE A 191 -1.32 1.24 -6.14
C PHE A 191 -2.83 1.05 -6.20
N ARG A 192 -3.61 1.54 -5.23
CA ARG A 192 -5.09 1.37 -5.18
C ARG A 192 -5.83 2.55 -5.81
N GLY A 193 -5.28 3.76 -5.68
CA GLY A 193 -5.88 4.96 -6.25
C GLY A 193 -5.54 5.17 -7.72
N VAL A 194 -4.27 5.11 -8.09
CA VAL A 194 -3.83 5.35 -9.49
C VAL A 194 -3.88 4.06 -10.30
N LEU A 195 -3.10 3.04 -9.94
CA LEU A 195 -2.91 1.85 -10.79
C LEU A 195 -4.17 1.00 -10.89
N LEU A 196 -4.74 0.56 -9.78
CA LEU A 196 -5.84 -0.41 -9.77
C LEU A 196 -7.04 0.00 -10.63
N PRO A 197 -7.55 1.24 -10.57
CA PRO A 197 -8.65 1.66 -11.45
C PRO A 197 -8.29 1.70 -12.94
N ARG A 198 -7.00 1.78 -13.28
CA ARG A 198 -6.49 1.91 -14.66
C ARG A 198 -6.08 0.60 -15.30
N MET A 199 -6.15 -0.52 -14.55
CA MET A 199 -5.68 -1.84 -14.99
C MET A 199 -6.75 -2.69 -15.66
N ARG A 200 -8.03 -2.30 -15.55
CA ARG A 200 -9.19 -3.10 -15.99
C ARG A 200 -9.12 -3.51 -17.46
N ARG A 201 -8.78 -2.60 -18.37
CA ARG A 201 -8.72 -2.88 -19.80
C ARG A 201 -7.64 -3.93 -20.14
N THR A 202 -6.53 -3.89 -19.44
CA THR A 202 -5.37 -4.77 -19.72
C THR A 202 -5.53 -6.15 -19.10
N PHE A 203 -6.05 -6.24 -17.87
CA PHE A 203 -6.09 -7.50 -17.10
C PHE A 203 -7.51 -8.02 -16.83
N GLY A 204 -8.54 -7.31 -17.26
CA GLY A 204 -9.93 -7.71 -17.05
C GLY A 204 -10.25 -7.91 -15.58
N ARG A 205 -10.90 -9.03 -15.25
CA ARG A 205 -11.31 -9.36 -13.87
C ARG A 205 -10.15 -9.73 -12.94
N ARG A 206 -8.93 -9.91 -13.48
CA ARG A 206 -7.71 -10.24 -12.73
C ARG A 206 -6.86 -9.03 -12.36
N ASP A 207 -7.37 -7.81 -12.63
CA ASP A 207 -6.70 -6.54 -12.36
C ASP A 207 -6.18 -6.43 -10.91
N TRP A 208 -6.98 -6.84 -9.93
CA TRP A 208 -6.62 -6.84 -8.50
C TRP A 208 -5.48 -7.82 -8.18
N LEU A 209 -5.49 -9.01 -8.79
CA LEU A 209 -4.44 -10.00 -8.55
C LEU A 209 -3.10 -9.54 -9.14
N VAL A 210 -3.12 -8.96 -10.35
CA VAL A 210 -1.91 -8.39 -10.93
C VAL A 210 -1.43 -7.18 -10.13
N ASN A 211 -2.34 -6.34 -9.63
CA ASN A 211 -1.99 -5.24 -8.74
C ASN A 211 -1.30 -5.76 -7.46
N ALA A 212 -1.82 -6.84 -6.86
CA ALA A 212 -1.20 -7.47 -5.69
C ALA A 212 0.21 -8.00 -5.99
N VAL A 213 0.40 -8.69 -7.13
CA VAL A 213 1.73 -9.17 -7.56
C VAL A 213 2.70 -8.00 -7.75
N LEU A 214 2.28 -6.94 -8.43
CA LEU A 214 3.13 -5.74 -8.65
C LEU A 214 3.46 -5.04 -7.33
N PHE A 215 2.52 -4.98 -6.40
CA PHE A 215 2.75 -4.43 -5.07
C PHE A 215 3.70 -5.31 -4.24
N THR A 216 3.59 -6.62 -4.36
CA THR A 216 4.55 -7.54 -3.72
C THR A 216 5.96 -7.35 -4.29
N VAL A 217 6.10 -7.25 -5.63
CA VAL A 217 7.40 -7.01 -6.29
C VAL A 217 7.97 -5.64 -5.92
N TYR A 218 7.14 -4.64 -5.70
CA TYR A 218 7.57 -3.35 -5.20
C TYR A 218 8.36 -3.48 -3.88
N HIS A 219 8.03 -4.44 -3.01
CA HIS A 219 8.73 -4.69 -1.74
C HIS A 219 10.11 -5.38 -1.87
N LEU A 220 10.71 -5.43 -3.08
CA LEU A 220 12.10 -5.90 -3.25
C LEU A 220 13.13 -5.07 -2.45
N HIS A 221 12.77 -3.89 -1.98
CA HIS A 221 13.57 -3.12 -1.04
C HIS A 221 13.57 -3.72 0.40
N GLU A 222 12.56 -4.53 0.73
CA GLU A 222 12.41 -5.30 1.98
C GLU A 222 11.82 -6.69 1.66
N PRO A 223 12.59 -7.59 1.03
CA PRO A 223 12.06 -8.83 0.44
C PRO A 223 11.45 -9.79 1.47
N TRP A 224 11.80 -9.67 2.74
CA TRP A 224 11.19 -10.44 3.82
C TRP A 224 9.70 -10.09 4.05
N LEU A 225 9.24 -8.92 3.62
CA LEU A 225 7.83 -8.56 3.69
C LEU A 225 6.99 -9.22 2.59
N MET A 226 7.59 -9.60 1.46
CA MET A 226 6.87 -10.05 0.25
C MET A 226 5.88 -11.21 0.48
N PRO A 227 6.18 -12.26 1.27
CA PRO A 227 5.23 -13.35 1.48
C PRO A 227 3.97 -12.88 2.23
N GLY A 228 4.12 -12.10 3.29
CA GLY A 228 3.00 -11.51 4.04
C GLY A 228 2.18 -10.57 3.17
N THR A 229 2.84 -9.67 2.45
CA THR A 229 2.23 -8.74 1.49
C THR A 229 1.42 -9.48 0.43
N PHE A 230 1.98 -10.53 -0.19
CA PHE A 230 1.23 -11.27 -1.21
C PHE A 230 -0.02 -11.95 -0.64
N VAL A 231 0.08 -12.60 0.52
CA VAL A 231 -1.03 -13.38 1.08
C VAL A 231 -2.03 -12.48 1.78
N CYS A 232 -1.59 -11.71 2.75
CA CYS A 232 -2.49 -10.99 3.64
C CYS A 232 -2.98 -9.67 3.02
N ASP A 233 -2.10 -8.87 2.42
CA ASP A 233 -2.50 -7.58 1.86
C ASP A 233 -3.43 -7.76 0.65
N THR A 234 -3.20 -8.80 -0.17
CA THR A 234 -4.08 -9.14 -1.28
C THR A 234 -5.52 -9.32 -0.83
N LEU A 235 -5.73 -10.02 0.28
CA LEU A 235 -7.07 -10.34 0.81
C LEU A 235 -7.60 -9.23 1.73
N ALA A 236 -6.71 -8.57 2.48
CA ALA A 236 -7.11 -7.57 3.46
C ALA A 236 -7.52 -6.24 2.84
N TYR A 237 -6.86 -5.80 1.76
CA TYR A 237 -7.20 -4.49 1.19
C TYR A 237 -7.08 -4.38 -0.35
N VAL A 238 -6.26 -5.15 -1.06
CA VAL A 238 -6.22 -5.06 -2.53
C VAL A 238 -7.53 -5.50 -3.16
N TYR A 239 -7.96 -6.74 -2.86
CA TYR A 239 -9.23 -7.26 -3.35
C TYR A 239 -10.44 -6.47 -2.84
N PRO A 240 -10.56 -6.13 -1.54
CA PRO A 240 -11.65 -5.30 -1.06
C PRO A 240 -11.70 -3.91 -1.71
N SER A 241 -10.57 -3.21 -1.89
CA SER A 241 -10.52 -1.92 -2.59
C SER A 241 -11.08 -2.04 -4.01
N ARG A 242 -10.73 -3.12 -4.72
CA ARG A 242 -11.26 -3.43 -6.05
C ARG A 242 -12.74 -3.77 -6.01
N ARG A 243 -13.15 -4.61 -5.08
CA ARG A 243 -14.52 -5.14 -4.95
C ARG A 243 -15.53 -4.06 -4.63
N TYR A 244 -15.17 -3.15 -3.75
CA TYR A 244 -16.01 -2.06 -3.26
C TYR A 244 -15.66 -0.69 -3.87
N GLN A 245 -14.68 -0.63 -4.76
CA GLN A 245 -14.19 0.57 -5.45
C GLN A 245 -13.93 1.74 -4.51
N SER A 246 -13.17 1.47 -3.48
CA SER A 246 -12.82 2.43 -2.45
C SER A 246 -11.36 2.25 -2.02
N THR A 247 -10.52 3.20 -2.36
CA THR A 247 -9.13 3.27 -1.89
C THR A 247 -9.07 3.53 -0.38
N TRP A 248 -10.15 4.11 0.19
CA TRP A 248 -10.23 4.28 1.64
C TRP A 248 -10.16 2.97 2.42
N ILE A 249 -10.59 1.84 1.85
CA ILE A 249 -10.46 0.54 2.51
C ILE A 249 -8.98 0.23 2.73
N GLY A 250 -8.15 0.37 1.70
CA GLY A 250 -6.71 0.19 1.81
C GLY A 250 -6.10 1.18 2.82
N ILE A 251 -6.41 2.47 2.70
CA ILE A 251 -5.90 3.50 3.60
C ILE A 251 -6.25 3.20 5.07
N ILE A 252 -7.47 2.77 5.37
CA ILE A 252 -7.90 2.50 6.75
C ILE A 252 -7.29 1.20 7.28
N VAL A 253 -7.28 0.12 6.48
CA VAL A 253 -6.76 -1.17 6.91
C VAL A 253 -5.24 -1.08 7.11
N HIS A 254 -4.52 -0.55 6.14
CA HIS A 254 -3.08 -0.33 6.23
C HIS A 254 -2.74 0.70 7.33
N GLY A 255 -3.52 1.79 7.44
CA GLY A 255 -3.37 2.80 8.48
C GLY A 255 -3.57 2.30 9.91
N GLY A 256 -4.33 1.22 10.09
CA GLY A 256 -4.48 0.56 11.38
C GLY A 256 -3.15 0.05 11.95
N GLN A 257 -2.26 -0.46 11.11
CA GLN A 257 -0.91 -0.84 11.49
C GLN A 257 -0.10 0.37 12.00
N THR A 258 -0.20 1.48 11.30
CA THR A 258 0.47 2.74 11.69
C THR A 258 0.01 3.23 13.07
N LEU A 259 -1.29 3.17 13.35
CA LEU A 259 -1.81 3.55 14.66
C LEU A 259 -1.29 2.62 15.76
N PHE A 260 -1.26 1.31 15.50
CA PHE A 260 -0.77 0.32 16.45
C PHE A 260 0.73 0.52 16.77
N PHE A 261 1.58 0.54 15.74
CA PHE A 261 3.02 0.71 15.94
C PHE A 261 3.37 2.13 16.42
N GLY A 262 2.66 3.16 15.95
CA GLY A 262 2.83 4.52 16.45
C GLY A 262 2.54 4.63 17.95
N ALA A 263 1.48 4.00 18.44
CA ALA A 263 1.17 3.96 19.87
C ALA A 263 2.20 3.16 20.68
N LEU A 264 2.67 2.01 20.13
CA LEU A 264 3.71 1.21 20.77
C LEU A 264 5.01 2.00 20.92
N LEU A 265 5.46 2.68 19.85
CA LEU A 265 6.65 3.51 19.87
C LEU A 265 6.52 4.73 20.78
N LEU A 266 5.31 5.33 20.84
CA LEU A 266 5.02 6.42 21.77
C LEU A 266 5.22 5.97 23.22
N ALA A 267 4.76 4.77 23.57
CA ALA A 267 4.96 4.23 24.89
C ALA A 267 6.46 4.05 25.25
N LEU A 268 7.32 3.76 24.26
CA LEU A 268 8.79 3.71 24.46
C LEU A 268 9.40 5.11 24.63
N VAL A 269 8.89 6.10 23.89
CA VAL A 269 9.37 7.50 24.01
C VAL A 269 9.02 8.10 25.38
N LEU A 270 7.85 7.75 25.93
CA LEU A 270 7.35 8.25 27.21
C LEU A 270 7.93 7.48 28.43
N ARG A 271 8.67 6.41 28.22
CA ARG A 271 9.33 5.60 29.24
C ARG A 271 10.50 6.36 29.91
#